data_e68768598a9aad7e67d0a65c21a59a76
#
_entry.id   e68768598a9aad7e67d0a65c21a59a76
#
_cell.length_a   1.000
_cell.length_b   1.000
_cell.length_c   1.000
_cell.angle_alpha   90.00
_cell.angle_beta   90.00
_cell.angle_gamma   90.00
#
_symmetry.space_group_name_H-M   'P 1'
#
loop_
_entity.id
_entity.type
_entity.pdbx_description
1 polymer ?
#
loop_
_entity_poly.entity_id
_entity_poly.type
_entity_poly.pdbx_seq_one_letter_code
_entity_poly.pdbx_strand_id
1 'polypeptide(L)'
;MRFVRSNRYFRVGGEICTTWLYLPDGVEKPPALVMAHGFSAERSFRLPAYAEKFAQAGIAVFVFDYRNFGESSGAPRNLVDPARHLEDWEAAIACVKDLPEVDGARLALWGSSFSGGHVIEIAARHPEIKALVAQVPYVGGVEVTLSLPMKLQAALAVLKDKIKGAFGGAHMIPAVGGPGRFGCMMAEEAKEFLDLVPPDSNWENKVPARILTKLGAYEPRKVAENVRCPALIVLAEKDQITPPGLAREAADKMQKVAIASYDCGH
;
A
#
# COMPACT_ATOMS: atom_id res chain seq x y z
N MET A 1 -12.52 -10.09 -21.50
CA MET A 1 -12.18 -8.99 -22.41
C MET A 1 -10.66 -8.96 -22.59
N ARG A 2 -10.14 -8.55 -23.74
CA ARG A 2 -8.70 -8.28 -23.93
C ARG A 2 -8.34 -6.92 -23.31
N PHE A 3 -7.07 -6.70 -23.05
CA PHE A 3 -6.54 -5.41 -22.58
C PHE A 3 -5.13 -5.19 -23.10
N VAL A 4 -4.69 -3.93 -23.08
CA VAL A 4 -3.31 -3.52 -23.39
C VAL A 4 -2.68 -2.97 -22.13
N ARG A 5 -1.46 -3.41 -21.81
CA ARG A 5 -0.64 -2.84 -20.73
C ARG A 5 0.42 -1.91 -21.32
N SER A 6 0.53 -0.71 -20.77
CA SER A 6 1.56 0.26 -21.15
C SER A 6 2.24 0.85 -19.92
N ASN A 7 3.51 1.22 -20.06
CA ASN A 7 4.23 1.94 -19.01
C ASN A 7 3.82 3.41 -19.05
N ARG A 8 3.60 3.98 -17.87
CA ARG A 8 3.31 5.39 -17.64
C ARG A 8 4.14 5.89 -16.46
N TYR A 9 4.10 7.18 -16.21
CA TYR A 9 4.72 7.80 -15.05
C TYR A 9 3.96 9.05 -14.64
N PHE A 10 4.11 9.43 -13.40
CA PHE A 10 3.66 10.73 -12.88
C PHE A 10 4.75 11.33 -11.98
N ARG A 11 4.62 12.61 -11.65
CA ARG A 11 5.62 13.33 -10.84
C ARG A 11 5.02 13.73 -9.51
N VAL A 12 5.82 13.60 -8.44
CA VAL A 12 5.46 14.03 -7.10
C VAL A 12 6.71 14.36 -6.29
N GLY A 13 6.75 15.53 -5.64
CA GLY A 13 7.87 15.95 -4.79
C GLY A 13 9.23 15.96 -5.48
N GLY A 14 9.28 16.25 -6.78
CA GLY A 14 10.52 16.24 -7.59
C GLY A 14 10.92 14.85 -8.12
N GLU A 15 10.27 13.79 -7.68
CA GLU A 15 10.53 12.41 -8.08
C GLU A 15 9.58 11.92 -9.19
N ILE A 16 9.95 10.83 -9.85
CA ILE A 16 9.16 10.15 -10.86
C ILE A 16 8.64 8.85 -10.26
N CYS A 17 7.31 8.69 -10.21
CA CYS A 17 6.65 7.43 -9.93
C CYS A 17 6.32 6.70 -11.21
N THR A 18 6.74 5.44 -11.31
CA THR A 18 6.45 4.58 -12.47
C THR A 18 5.17 3.80 -12.25
N THR A 19 4.46 3.52 -13.33
CA THR A 19 3.16 2.88 -13.28
C THR A 19 2.90 2.02 -14.51
N TRP A 20 2.05 1.02 -14.36
CA TRP A 20 1.42 0.29 -15.45
C TRP A 20 -0.03 0.72 -15.60
N LEU A 21 -0.40 1.09 -16.82
CA LEU A 21 -1.78 1.33 -17.21
C LEU A 21 -2.30 0.14 -18.01
N TYR A 22 -3.31 -0.53 -17.48
CA TYR A 22 -4.05 -1.59 -18.16
C TYR A 22 -5.34 -0.99 -18.73
N LEU A 23 -5.49 -0.97 -20.05
CA LEU A 23 -6.67 -0.45 -20.74
C LEU A 23 -7.46 -1.60 -21.35
N PRO A 24 -8.75 -1.77 -21.03
CA PRO A 24 -9.61 -2.77 -21.64
C PRO A 24 -9.88 -2.42 -23.11
N ASP A 25 -9.78 -3.42 -24.00
CA ASP A 25 -10.06 -3.23 -25.43
C ASP A 25 -11.55 -3.00 -25.68
N GLY A 26 -11.86 -2.07 -26.57
CA GLY A 26 -13.22 -1.82 -27.04
C GLY A 26 -14.15 -1.13 -26.06
N VAL A 27 -13.62 -0.61 -24.94
CA VAL A 27 -14.37 0.22 -23.99
C VAL A 27 -13.93 1.68 -24.14
N GLU A 28 -14.85 2.52 -24.61
CA GLU A 28 -14.61 3.95 -24.68
C GLU A 28 -14.72 4.55 -23.25
N LYS A 29 -13.65 5.25 -22.82
CA LYS A 29 -13.54 5.87 -21.48
C LYS A 29 -14.01 4.96 -20.33
N PRO A 30 -13.33 3.82 -20.10
CA PRO A 30 -13.66 2.94 -19.00
C PRO A 30 -13.54 3.63 -17.63
N PRO A 31 -14.27 3.19 -16.59
CA PRO A 31 -14.00 3.62 -15.24
C PRO A 31 -12.57 3.24 -14.86
N ALA A 32 -11.95 4.00 -13.97
CA ALA A 32 -10.56 3.79 -13.58
C ALA A 32 -10.43 3.27 -12.14
N LEU A 33 -9.47 2.38 -11.92
CA LEU A 33 -9.06 1.87 -10.63
C LEU A 33 -7.59 2.20 -10.40
N VAL A 34 -7.28 2.96 -9.35
CA VAL A 34 -5.91 3.18 -8.91
C VAL A 34 -5.53 2.13 -7.88
N MET A 35 -4.37 1.51 -8.06
CA MET A 35 -3.85 0.42 -7.21
C MET A 35 -2.42 0.70 -6.78
N ALA A 36 -2.09 0.33 -5.53
CA ALA A 36 -0.72 0.30 -5.06
C ALA A 36 -0.45 -0.86 -4.08
N HIS A 37 0.82 -1.18 -3.94
CA HIS A 37 1.33 -2.29 -3.12
C HIS A 37 1.34 -1.96 -1.63
N GLY A 38 1.44 -3.01 -0.79
CA GLY A 38 1.57 -2.91 0.66
C GLY A 38 2.96 -2.50 1.15
N PHE A 39 3.19 -2.74 2.43
CA PHE A 39 4.44 -2.39 3.12
C PHE A 39 5.67 -2.98 2.43
N SER A 40 6.62 -2.12 2.06
CA SER A 40 7.92 -2.52 1.45
C SER A 40 7.83 -3.39 0.20
N ALA A 41 6.66 -3.58 -0.42
CA ALA A 41 6.51 -4.33 -1.66
C ALA A 41 6.81 -3.46 -2.90
N GLU A 42 6.49 -3.99 -4.08
CA GLU A 42 6.53 -3.32 -5.37
C GLU A 42 5.28 -3.71 -6.18
N ARG A 43 4.94 -2.94 -7.20
CA ARG A 43 3.78 -3.25 -8.07
C ARG A 43 3.87 -4.60 -8.77
N SER A 44 5.08 -5.15 -8.91
CA SER A 44 5.34 -6.48 -9.48
C SER A 44 4.91 -7.63 -8.56
N PHE A 45 4.70 -7.38 -7.25
CA PHE A 45 4.36 -8.40 -6.26
C PHE A 45 2.88 -8.76 -6.33
N ARG A 46 2.52 -9.65 -7.27
CA ARG A 46 1.17 -10.20 -7.51
C ARG A 46 0.09 -9.19 -7.92
N LEU A 47 0.33 -7.86 -7.88
CA LEU A 47 -0.67 -6.88 -8.32
C LEU A 47 -1.08 -7.04 -9.78
N PRO A 48 -0.21 -7.48 -10.73
CA PRO A 48 -0.63 -7.76 -12.11
C PRO A 48 -1.81 -8.72 -12.21
N ALA A 49 -1.86 -9.77 -11.37
CA ALA A 49 -2.94 -10.75 -11.40
C ALA A 49 -4.32 -10.13 -11.08
N TYR A 50 -4.35 -9.15 -10.17
CA TYR A 50 -5.57 -8.39 -9.86
C TYR A 50 -5.88 -7.39 -10.99
N ALA A 51 -4.89 -6.63 -11.43
CA ALA A 51 -5.05 -5.62 -12.47
C ALA A 51 -5.60 -6.21 -13.77
N GLU A 52 -5.11 -7.38 -14.17
CA GLU A 52 -5.57 -8.11 -15.35
C GLU A 52 -7.04 -8.53 -15.21
N LYS A 53 -7.47 -9.01 -14.04
CA LYS A 53 -8.86 -9.38 -13.78
C LYS A 53 -9.80 -8.18 -13.87
N PHE A 54 -9.41 -7.05 -13.30
CA PHE A 54 -10.19 -5.82 -13.41
C PHE A 54 -10.22 -5.30 -14.85
N ALA A 55 -9.10 -5.34 -15.58
CA ALA A 55 -9.06 -4.93 -16.97
C ALA A 55 -9.92 -5.85 -17.86
N GLN A 56 -9.91 -7.16 -17.61
CA GLN A 56 -10.79 -8.13 -18.28
C GLN A 56 -12.27 -7.87 -17.99
N ALA A 57 -12.60 -7.24 -16.87
CA ALA A 57 -13.96 -6.83 -16.49
C ALA A 57 -14.35 -5.43 -17.04
N GLY A 58 -13.52 -4.80 -17.86
CA GLY A 58 -13.81 -3.50 -18.49
C GLY A 58 -13.44 -2.27 -17.66
N ILE A 59 -12.55 -2.42 -16.68
CA ILE A 59 -12.07 -1.33 -15.81
C ILE A 59 -10.62 -1.03 -16.19
N ALA A 60 -10.28 0.24 -16.46
CA ALA A 60 -8.90 0.66 -16.61
C ALA A 60 -8.18 0.60 -15.25
N VAL A 61 -6.98 0.04 -15.22
CA VAL A 61 -6.24 -0.10 -13.94
C VAL A 61 -4.91 0.61 -14.02
N PHE A 62 -4.66 1.49 -13.05
CA PHE A 62 -3.44 2.27 -12.91
C PHE A 62 -2.70 1.76 -11.67
N VAL A 63 -1.65 0.94 -11.88
CA VAL A 63 -0.86 0.30 -10.82
C VAL A 63 0.48 0.97 -10.70
N PHE A 64 0.79 1.59 -9.55
CA PHE A 64 2.02 2.36 -9.39
C PHE A 64 2.94 1.84 -8.29
N ASP A 65 4.25 2.15 -8.44
CA ASP A 65 5.23 2.08 -7.36
C ASP A 65 5.32 3.44 -6.66
N TYR A 66 5.29 3.45 -5.34
CA TYR A 66 5.59 4.66 -4.57
C TYR A 66 6.97 5.20 -4.88
N ARG A 67 7.21 6.50 -4.64
CA ARG A 67 8.57 7.06 -4.57
C ARG A 67 9.46 6.16 -3.74
N ASN A 68 10.71 5.99 -4.15
CA ASN A 68 11.73 5.18 -3.47
C ASN A 68 11.56 3.67 -3.61
N PHE A 69 10.54 3.17 -4.34
CA PHE A 69 10.26 1.75 -4.56
C PHE A 69 10.32 1.35 -6.03
N GLY A 70 10.58 0.07 -6.28
CA GLY A 70 10.55 -0.53 -7.61
C GLY A 70 11.35 0.27 -8.64
N GLU A 71 10.71 0.58 -9.77
CA GLU A 71 11.29 1.41 -10.82
C GLU A 71 11.07 2.92 -10.61
N SER A 72 10.36 3.35 -9.57
CA SER A 72 10.20 4.75 -9.22
C SER A 72 11.51 5.35 -8.68
N SER A 73 11.73 6.64 -8.94
CA SER A 73 12.91 7.35 -8.44
C SER A 73 12.81 7.66 -6.94
N GLY A 74 13.88 8.17 -6.39
CA GLY A 74 13.96 8.64 -5.01
C GLY A 74 14.99 7.91 -4.16
N ALA A 75 15.56 8.66 -3.22
CA ALA A 75 16.50 8.17 -2.23
C ALA A 75 16.11 8.65 -0.82
N PRO A 76 16.44 7.87 0.23
CA PRO A 76 16.98 6.50 0.18
C PRO A 76 15.98 5.51 -0.40
N ARG A 77 16.45 4.41 -1.01
CA ARG A 77 15.57 3.35 -1.52
C ARG A 77 14.77 2.70 -0.38
N ASN A 78 13.60 2.15 -0.73
CA ASN A 78 12.67 1.45 0.17
C ASN A 78 12.22 2.30 1.37
N LEU A 79 12.11 3.61 1.20
CA LEU A 79 11.66 4.52 2.25
C LEU A 79 10.13 4.41 2.44
N VAL A 80 9.72 3.61 3.39
CA VAL A 80 8.32 3.60 3.84
C VAL A 80 8.06 4.84 4.68
N ASP A 81 7.13 5.66 4.21
CA ASP A 81 6.68 6.86 4.91
C ASP A 81 5.19 7.11 4.59
N PRO A 82 4.27 6.92 5.57
CA PRO A 82 2.84 7.06 5.32
C PRO A 82 2.45 8.39 4.69
N ALA A 83 3.02 9.50 5.15
CA ALA A 83 2.68 10.83 4.63
C ALA A 83 3.10 10.96 3.16
N ARG A 84 4.31 10.50 2.81
CA ARG A 84 4.79 10.52 1.43
C ARG A 84 4.00 9.57 0.52
N HIS A 85 3.62 8.40 1.03
CA HIS A 85 2.77 7.47 0.28
C HIS A 85 1.39 8.07 -0.02
N LEU A 86 0.81 8.81 0.94
CA LEU A 86 -0.45 9.52 0.70
C LEU A 86 -0.30 10.63 -0.35
N GLU A 87 0.83 11.38 -0.35
CA GLU A 87 1.12 12.34 -1.43
C GLU A 87 1.24 11.64 -2.80
N ASP A 88 1.83 10.44 -2.85
CA ASP A 88 1.94 9.66 -4.08
C ASP A 88 0.56 9.22 -4.58
N TRP A 89 -0.34 8.82 -3.68
CA TRP A 89 -1.74 8.53 -3.99
C TRP A 89 -2.47 9.74 -4.56
N GLU A 90 -2.33 10.92 -3.93
CA GLU A 90 -2.93 12.18 -4.41
C GLU A 90 -2.45 12.49 -5.84
N ALA A 91 -1.15 12.38 -6.09
CA ALA A 91 -0.58 12.63 -7.42
C ALA A 91 -1.01 11.59 -8.45
N ALA A 92 -1.12 10.31 -8.08
CA ALA A 92 -1.63 9.25 -8.95
C ALA A 92 -3.09 9.49 -9.34
N ILE A 93 -3.94 9.88 -8.37
CA ILE A 93 -5.34 10.21 -8.61
C ILE A 93 -5.47 11.41 -9.55
N ALA A 94 -4.70 12.47 -9.32
CA ALA A 94 -4.69 13.64 -10.20
C ALA A 94 -4.29 13.25 -11.62
N CYS A 95 -3.22 12.45 -11.76
CA CYS A 95 -2.76 11.94 -13.06
C CYS A 95 -3.86 11.16 -13.78
N VAL A 96 -4.55 10.25 -13.09
CA VAL A 96 -5.61 9.42 -13.71
C VAL A 96 -6.82 10.26 -14.11
N LYS A 97 -7.20 11.27 -13.33
CA LYS A 97 -8.30 12.18 -13.69
C LYS A 97 -8.05 12.93 -15.00
N ASP A 98 -6.79 13.21 -15.32
CA ASP A 98 -6.37 13.93 -16.53
C ASP A 98 -6.10 13.01 -17.74
N LEU A 99 -6.18 11.67 -17.58
CA LEU A 99 -5.96 10.73 -18.66
C LEU A 99 -7.14 10.75 -19.65
N PRO A 100 -6.90 11.07 -20.95
CA PRO A 100 -7.98 11.13 -21.95
C PRO A 100 -8.60 9.77 -22.25
N GLU A 101 -7.88 8.68 -21.98
CA GLU A 101 -8.31 7.30 -22.25
C GLU A 101 -9.33 6.75 -21.25
N VAL A 102 -9.52 7.39 -20.10
CA VAL A 102 -10.40 6.89 -19.02
C VAL A 102 -11.48 7.91 -18.64
N ASP A 103 -12.51 7.46 -17.96
CA ASP A 103 -13.46 8.34 -17.30
C ASP A 103 -12.97 8.65 -15.86
N GLY A 104 -12.23 9.73 -15.72
CA GLY A 104 -11.70 10.20 -14.45
C GLY A 104 -12.76 10.57 -13.38
N ALA A 105 -14.04 10.73 -13.78
CA ALA A 105 -15.14 10.94 -12.85
C ALA A 105 -15.66 9.63 -12.22
N ARG A 106 -15.34 8.48 -12.80
CA ARG A 106 -15.66 7.14 -12.29
C ARG A 106 -14.41 6.46 -11.73
N LEU A 107 -13.84 7.03 -10.67
CA LEU A 107 -12.58 6.59 -10.06
C LEU A 107 -12.84 5.76 -8.81
N ALA A 108 -12.20 4.59 -8.73
CA ALA A 108 -12.16 3.73 -7.57
C ALA A 108 -10.72 3.51 -7.08
N LEU A 109 -10.57 3.05 -5.83
CA LEU A 109 -9.27 2.78 -5.20
C LEU A 109 -9.19 1.32 -4.77
N TRP A 110 -8.00 0.72 -4.91
CA TRP A 110 -7.69 -0.61 -4.38
C TRP A 110 -6.32 -0.59 -3.70
N GLY A 111 -6.26 -1.09 -2.48
CA GLY A 111 -5.01 -1.24 -1.75
C GLY A 111 -4.98 -2.51 -0.91
N SER A 112 -3.80 -3.14 -0.79
CA SER A 112 -3.59 -4.29 0.07
C SER A 112 -2.70 -3.93 1.25
N SER A 113 -2.95 -4.52 2.41
CA SER A 113 -2.12 -4.39 3.60
C SER A 113 -1.94 -2.91 4.00
N PHE A 114 -0.72 -2.41 4.03
CA PHE A 114 -0.43 -1.01 4.33
C PHE A 114 -1.13 -0.04 3.38
N SER A 115 -1.19 -0.39 2.09
CA SER A 115 -1.93 0.39 1.09
C SER A 115 -3.46 0.29 1.28
N GLY A 116 -3.95 -0.79 1.88
CA GLY A 116 -5.35 -0.89 2.32
C GLY A 116 -5.72 0.21 3.32
N GLY A 117 -4.79 0.56 4.22
CA GLY A 117 -4.93 1.72 5.09
C GLY A 117 -4.88 3.05 4.32
N HIS A 118 -3.99 3.17 3.34
CA HIS A 118 -3.89 4.39 2.53
C HIS A 118 -5.18 4.69 1.76
N VAL A 119 -5.81 3.68 1.14
CA VAL A 119 -7.07 3.93 0.40
C VAL A 119 -8.22 4.35 1.31
N ILE A 120 -8.24 3.92 2.58
CA ILE A 120 -9.20 4.42 3.59
C ILE A 120 -8.94 5.91 3.87
N GLU A 121 -7.68 6.29 4.13
CA GLU A 121 -7.28 7.70 4.36
C GLU A 121 -7.61 8.59 3.16
N ILE A 122 -7.31 8.15 1.95
CA ILE A 122 -7.59 8.89 0.72
C ILE A 122 -9.10 9.03 0.49
N ALA A 123 -9.86 7.94 0.59
CA ALA A 123 -11.32 7.99 0.38
C ALA A 123 -12.04 8.86 1.43
N ALA A 124 -11.48 8.95 2.65
CA ALA A 124 -12.00 9.85 3.69
C ALA A 124 -11.83 11.34 3.35
N ARG A 125 -10.83 11.68 2.50
CA ARG A 125 -10.54 13.06 2.05
C ARG A 125 -11.20 13.40 0.72
N HIS A 126 -11.55 12.39 -0.08
CA HIS A 126 -12.02 12.50 -1.46
C HIS A 126 -13.43 11.94 -1.63
N PRO A 127 -14.49 12.73 -1.30
CA PRO A 127 -15.87 12.27 -1.39
C PRO A 127 -16.33 11.97 -2.83
N GLU A 128 -15.59 12.41 -3.84
CA GLU A 128 -15.82 12.12 -5.26
C GLU A 128 -15.43 10.70 -5.66
N ILE A 129 -14.61 9.98 -4.88
CA ILE A 129 -14.26 8.57 -5.12
C ILE A 129 -15.52 7.71 -5.13
N LYS A 130 -15.66 6.83 -6.11
CA LYS A 130 -16.88 6.06 -6.36
C LYS A 130 -16.95 4.75 -5.61
N ALA A 131 -15.79 4.14 -5.33
CA ALA A 131 -15.69 2.92 -4.54
C ALA A 131 -14.26 2.73 -4.01
N LEU A 132 -14.12 1.96 -2.94
CA LEU A 132 -12.82 1.51 -2.48
C LEU A 132 -12.84 0.00 -2.17
N VAL A 133 -11.71 -0.65 -2.38
CA VAL A 133 -11.42 -2.00 -1.90
C VAL A 133 -10.16 -1.93 -1.03
N ALA A 134 -10.28 -2.33 0.23
CA ALA A 134 -9.16 -2.46 1.14
C ALA A 134 -8.99 -3.93 1.53
N GLN A 135 -7.96 -4.57 0.97
CA GLN A 135 -7.65 -5.96 1.23
C GLN A 135 -6.67 -6.05 2.41
N VAL A 136 -7.01 -6.87 3.42
CA VAL A 136 -6.23 -7.09 4.65
C VAL A 136 -5.61 -5.80 5.19
N PRO A 137 -6.40 -4.72 5.40
CA PRO A 137 -5.86 -3.38 5.56
C PRO A 137 -5.14 -3.19 6.89
N TYR A 138 -3.96 -2.56 6.85
CA TYR A 138 -3.35 -1.98 8.03
C TYR A 138 -4.09 -0.71 8.42
N VAL A 139 -4.77 -0.75 9.56
CA VAL A 139 -5.58 0.38 10.05
C VAL A 139 -5.03 1.03 11.33
N GLY A 140 -3.81 0.68 11.70
CA GLY A 140 -3.19 1.10 12.96
C GLY A 140 -3.64 0.27 14.15
N GLY A 141 -3.09 0.58 15.33
CA GLY A 141 -3.46 -0.09 16.59
C GLY A 141 -2.87 -1.49 16.75
N VAL A 142 -1.99 -1.94 15.88
CA VAL A 142 -1.32 -3.23 16.02
C VAL A 142 -0.31 -3.15 17.17
N GLU A 143 -0.53 -3.94 18.20
CA GLU A 143 0.38 -4.04 19.33
C GLU A 143 1.50 -5.05 19.05
N VAL A 144 2.73 -4.57 19.07
CA VAL A 144 3.92 -5.43 18.92
C VAL A 144 4.66 -5.50 20.23
N THR A 145 4.67 -6.69 20.83
CA THR A 145 5.44 -6.92 22.07
C THR A 145 6.90 -7.21 21.72
N LEU A 146 7.77 -6.26 22.00
CA LEU A 146 9.21 -6.41 21.83
C LEU A 146 9.89 -6.78 23.17
N SER A 147 10.84 -7.70 23.12
CA SER A 147 11.76 -7.96 24.22
C SER A 147 12.64 -6.74 24.50
N LEU A 148 13.20 -6.62 25.71
CA LEU A 148 14.08 -5.50 26.05
C LEU A 148 15.27 -5.34 25.08
N PRO A 149 15.98 -6.41 24.67
CA PRO A 149 17.04 -6.30 23.67
C PRO A 149 16.53 -5.77 22.32
N MET A 150 15.35 -6.20 21.86
CA MET A 150 14.75 -5.71 20.61
C MET A 150 14.35 -4.23 20.71
N LYS A 151 13.81 -3.78 21.85
CA LYS A 151 13.51 -2.36 22.09
C LYS A 151 14.77 -1.51 21.99
N LEU A 152 15.87 -1.95 22.61
CA LEU A 152 17.16 -1.27 22.53
C LEU A 152 17.71 -1.26 21.11
N GLN A 153 17.63 -2.39 20.40
CA GLN A 153 18.03 -2.49 19.01
C GLN A 153 17.23 -1.53 18.11
N ALA A 154 15.91 -1.46 18.27
CA ALA A 154 15.04 -0.54 17.56
C ALA A 154 15.43 0.93 17.81
N ALA A 155 15.63 1.31 19.08
CA ALA A 155 16.03 2.65 19.44
C ALA A 155 17.38 3.05 18.82
N LEU A 156 18.36 2.15 18.88
CA LEU A 156 19.69 2.38 18.26
C LEU A 156 19.60 2.46 16.74
N ALA A 157 18.77 1.62 16.11
CA ALA A 157 18.55 1.67 14.66
C ALA A 157 17.93 3.00 14.23
N VAL A 158 16.91 3.47 14.95
CA VAL A 158 16.27 4.78 14.70
C VAL A 158 17.28 5.93 14.89
N LEU A 159 18.09 5.90 15.95
CA LEU A 159 19.10 6.91 16.19
C LEU A 159 20.14 6.96 15.06
N LYS A 160 20.67 5.81 14.66
CA LYS A 160 21.59 5.69 13.52
C LYS A 160 20.97 6.20 12.22
N ASP A 161 19.68 5.89 12.00
CA ASP A 161 18.97 6.35 10.81
C ASP A 161 18.75 7.87 10.80
N LYS A 162 18.43 8.49 11.95
CA LYS A 162 18.34 9.95 12.09
C LYS A 162 19.67 10.62 11.77
N ILE A 163 20.78 10.09 12.31
CA ILE A 163 22.12 10.63 12.05
C ILE A 163 22.45 10.52 10.55
N LYS A 164 22.30 9.33 9.94
CA LYS A 164 22.56 9.17 8.51
C LYS A 164 21.62 10.01 7.65
N GLY A 165 20.35 10.15 8.06
CA GLY A 165 19.35 10.94 7.37
C GLY A 165 19.69 12.43 7.27
N ALA A 166 20.37 12.98 8.27
CA ALA A 166 20.87 14.37 8.24
C ALA A 166 21.89 14.62 7.11
N PHE A 167 22.50 13.54 6.58
CA PHE A 167 23.46 13.58 5.47
C PHE A 167 22.89 12.91 4.19
N GLY A 168 21.58 12.80 4.06
CA GLY A 168 20.91 12.22 2.88
C GLY A 168 20.89 10.69 2.82
N GLY A 169 21.45 9.99 3.83
CA GLY A 169 21.49 8.53 3.89
C GLY A 169 20.38 7.90 4.72
N ALA A 170 20.51 6.57 4.96
CA ALA A 170 19.63 5.80 5.83
C ALA A 170 20.37 4.69 6.58
N HIS A 171 19.85 4.31 7.74
CA HIS A 171 20.19 3.05 8.39
C HIS A 171 19.07 2.05 8.16
N MET A 172 19.41 0.96 7.48
CA MET A 172 18.44 -0.04 7.04
C MET A 172 18.22 -1.10 8.12
N ILE A 173 16.98 -1.55 8.24
CA ILE A 173 16.56 -2.70 9.05
C ILE A 173 15.76 -3.66 8.18
N PRO A 174 15.63 -4.96 8.52
CA PRO A 174 14.79 -5.88 7.77
C PRO A 174 13.33 -5.43 7.72
N ALA A 175 12.72 -5.46 6.53
CA ALA A 175 11.26 -5.34 6.39
C ALA A 175 10.57 -6.57 7.00
N VAL A 176 11.08 -7.76 6.68
CA VAL A 176 10.64 -9.05 7.23
C VAL A 176 11.74 -9.61 8.14
N GLY A 177 11.47 -9.68 9.43
CA GLY A 177 12.34 -10.33 10.42
C GLY A 177 11.95 -11.78 10.69
N GLY A 178 10.65 -12.03 10.78
CA GLY A 178 10.08 -13.31 11.22
C GLY A 178 10.18 -13.52 12.74
N PRO A 179 9.72 -14.66 13.26
CA PRO A 179 9.65 -14.93 14.68
C PRO A 179 10.99 -14.82 15.38
N GLY A 180 11.02 -14.09 16.49
CA GLY A 180 12.22 -13.94 17.32
C GLY A 180 13.37 -13.16 16.66
N ARG A 181 13.21 -12.64 15.44
CA ARG A 181 14.19 -11.83 14.73
C ARG A 181 13.68 -10.41 14.54
N PHE A 182 14.54 -9.45 14.77
CA PHE A 182 14.22 -8.05 14.62
C PHE A 182 13.90 -7.67 13.15
N GLY A 183 12.81 -6.95 12.94
CA GLY A 183 12.34 -6.44 11.65
C GLY A 183 11.01 -5.70 11.84
N CYS A 184 10.44 -5.18 10.76
CA CYS A 184 9.15 -4.50 10.83
C CYS A 184 7.99 -5.50 10.94
N MET A 185 8.02 -6.59 10.17
CA MET A 185 7.04 -7.68 10.21
C MET A 185 7.70 -8.90 10.88
N MET A 186 7.20 -9.30 12.04
CA MET A 186 7.81 -10.36 12.87
C MET A 186 6.88 -11.57 13.08
N ALA A 187 5.67 -11.56 12.57
CA ALA A 187 4.78 -12.71 12.57
C ALA A 187 5.37 -13.89 11.78
N GLU A 188 4.95 -15.13 12.11
CA GLU A 188 5.42 -16.33 11.41
C GLU A 188 5.10 -16.26 9.91
N GLU A 189 3.87 -15.90 9.58
CA GLU A 189 3.40 -15.78 8.20
C GLU A 189 4.09 -14.67 7.39
N ALA A 190 4.75 -13.70 8.06
CA ALA A 190 5.49 -12.65 7.34
C ALA A 190 6.59 -13.21 6.43
N LYS A 191 7.04 -14.45 6.64
CA LYS A 191 7.98 -15.12 5.75
C LYS A 191 7.41 -15.38 4.36
N GLU A 192 6.10 -15.64 4.26
CA GLU A 192 5.40 -15.88 2.99
C GLU A 192 5.44 -14.65 2.07
N PHE A 193 5.63 -13.45 2.66
CA PHE A 193 5.88 -12.23 1.88
C PHE A 193 7.10 -12.38 0.96
N LEU A 194 8.13 -13.11 1.37
CA LEU A 194 9.34 -13.29 0.57
C LEU A 194 9.09 -14.14 -0.68
N ASP A 195 8.06 -14.99 -0.67
CA ASP A 195 7.64 -15.81 -1.82
C ASP A 195 6.92 -14.98 -2.90
N LEU A 196 6.52 -13.74 -2.56
CA LEU A 196 5.93 -12.80 -3.51
C LEU A 196 6.97 -12.09 -4.37
N VAL A 197 8.25 -12.10 -3.95
CA VAL A 197 9.33 -11.40 -4.65
C VAL A 197 9.62 -12.10 -5.96
N PRO A 198 9.47 -11.43 -7.12
CA PRO A 198 9.81 -12.05 -8.41
C PRO A 198 11.28 -12.42 -8.48
N PRO A 199 11.64 -13.55 -9.13
CA PRO A 199 13.03 -14.03 -9.20
C PRO A 199 14.02 -13.06 -9.84
N ASP A 200 13.53 -12.18 -10.72
CA ASP A 200 14.28 -11.16 -11.44
C ASP A 200 14.20 -9.76 -10.79
N SER A 201 13.57 -9.65 -9.61
CA SER A 201 13.48 -8.39 -8.87
C SER A 201 14.82 -8.06 -8.18
N ASN A 202 15.17 -6.77 -8.21
CA ASN A 202 16.27 -6.20 -7.42
C ASN A 202 15.83 -5.80 -6.00
N TRP A 203 14.65 -6.22 -5.56
CA TRP A 203 14.14 -5.91 -4.24
C TRP A 203 15.03 -6.49 -3.14
N GLU A 204 15.23 -5.72 -2.09
CA GLU A 204 16.02 -6.15 -0.93
C GLU A 204 15.14 -6.07 0.33
N ASN A 205 15.24 -7.09 1.18
CA ASN A 205 14.53 -7.15 2.46
C ASN A 205 15.07 -6.12 3.46
N LYS A 206 14.90 -4.83 3.16
CA LYS A 206 15.37 -3.74 3.99
C LYS A 206 14.56 -2.46 3.81
N VAL A 207 14.35 -1.73 4.90
CA VAL A 207 13.71 -0.40 4.94
C VAL A 207 14.47 0.53 5.89
N PRO A 208 14.46 1.86 5.69
CA PRO A 208 14.99 2.82 6.64
C PRO A 208 14.32 2.70 8.01
N ALA A 209 15.13 2.65 9.10
CA ALA A 209 14.63 2.39 10.45
C ALA A 209 13.69 3.47 10.99
N ARG A 210 13.68 4.66 10.40
CA ARG A 210 12.77 5.78 10.77
C ARG A 210 11.30 5.43 10.68
N ILE A 211 10.91 4.39 9.90
CA ILE A 211 9.52 3.91 9.84
C ILE A 211 9.00 3.48 11.21
N LEU A 212 9.85 2.90 12.07
CA LEU A 212 9.46 2.46 13.41
C LEU A 212 8.88 3.58 14.28
N THR A 213 9.24 4.85 13.99
CA THR A 213 8.68 6.01 14.70
C THR A 213 7.35 6.48 14.13
N LYS A 214 6.93 5.99 12.97
CA LYS A 214 5.74 6.44 12.25
C LYS A 214 4.59 5.45 12.31
N LEU A 215 4.89 4.15 12.38
CA LEU A 215 3.88 3.08 12.35
C LEU A 215 2.82 3.27 13.44
N GLY A 216 3.23 3.53 14.69
CA GLY A 216 2.29 3.69 15.80
C GLY A 216 1.40 4.93 15.73
N ALA A 217 1.80 5.95 14.95
CA ALA A 217 1.02 7.16 14.77
C ALA A 217 0.09 7.11 13.54
N TYR A 218 0.31 6.15 12.65
CA TYR A 218 -0.49 5.98 11.44
C TYR A 218 -1.70 5.09 11.73
N GLU A 219 -2.88 5.70 11.83
CA GLU A 219 -4.12 5.03 12.25
C GLU A 219 -5.31 5.36 11.32
N PRO A 220 -5.37 4.78 10.12
CA PRO A 220 -6.48 4.99 9.18
C PRO A 220 -7.88 4.73 9.75
N ARG A 221 -8.01 3.85 10.76
CA ARG A 221 -9.29 3.61 11.47
C ARG A 221 -9.90 4.86 12.13
N LYS A 222 -9.08 5.89 12.38
CA LYS A 222 -9.55 7.13 12.99
C LYS A 222 -10.35 8.02 12.04
N VAL A 223 -10.16 7.85 10.74
CA VAL A 223 -10.85 8.64 9.70
C VAL A 223 -11.88 7.81 8.93
N ALA A 224 -12.05 6.53 9.25
CA ALA A 224 -12.92 5.59 8.53
C ALA A 224 -14.39 6.07 8.47
N GLU A 225 -14.88 6.78 9.48
CA GLU A 225 -16.22 7.39 9.52
C GLU A 225 -16.46 8.44 8.42
N ASN A 226 -15.40 9.02 7.87
CA ASN A 226 -15.45 10.01 6.79
C ASN A 226 -15.53 9.39 5.40
N VAL A 227 -15.36 8.08 5.25
CA VAL A 227 -15.51 7.36 3.98
C VAL A 227 -16.97 7.42 3.53
N ARG A 228 -17.25 8.03 2.38
CA ARG A 228 -18.62 8.25 1.84
C ARG A 228 -18.97 7.27 0.72
N CYS A 229 -17.98 6.76 0.00
CA CYS A 229 -18.20 5.82 -1.09
C CYS A 229 -18.48 4.39 -0.56
N PRO A 230 -19.10 3.51 -1.37
CA PRO A 230 -19.14 2.10 -1.08
C PRO A 230 -17.73 1.54 -0.88
N ALA A 231 -17.55 0.76 0.18
CA ALA A 231 -16.29 0.13 0.56
C ALA A 231 -16.44 -1.39 0.61
N LEU A 232 -15.45 -2.10 0.09
CA LEU A 232 -15.27 -3.54 0.31
C LEU A 232 -14.03 -3.75 1.16
N ILE A 233 -14.20 -4.30 2.35
CA ILE A 233 -13.10 -4.71 3.23
C ILE A 233 -12.94 -6.21 3.08
N VAL A 234 -11.78 -6.65 2.62
CA VAL A 234 -11.45 -8.08 2.50
C VAL A 234 -10.58 -8.47 3.68
N LEU A 235 -10.99 -9.48 4.42
CA LEU A 235 -10.33 -9.95 5.63
C LEU A 235 -9.77 -11.35 5.47
N ALA A 236 -8.59 -11.57 6.04
CA ALA A 236 -8.01 -12.89 6.27
C ALA A 236 -8.16 -13.21 7.78
N GLU A 237 -8.93 -14.24 8.10
CA GLU A 237 -9.34 -14.49 9.51
C GLU A 237 -8.18 -14.96 10.40
N LYS A 238 -7.11 -15.48 9.79
CA LYS A 238 -5.90 -15.95 10.49
C LYS A 238 -4.72 -14.96 10.41
N ASP A 239 -4.99 -13.73 9.93
CA ASP A 239 -3.98 -12.69 9.72
C ASP A 239 -3.34 -12.27 11.06
N GLN A 240 -2.02 -12.47 11.17
CA GLN A 240 -1.21 -12.08 12.33
C GLN A 240 -0.44 -10.78 12.11
N ILE A 241 -0.42 -10.26 10.87
CA ILE A 241 0.27 -9.01 10.51
C ILE A 241 -0.68 -7.82 10.67
N THR A 242 -1.89 -7.95 10.11
CA THR A 242 -2.96 -6.96 10.23
C THR A 242 -4.22 -7.61 10.80
N PRO A 243 -4.31 -7.77 12.13
CA PRO A 243 -5.38 -8.52 12.78
C PRO A 243 -6.78 -8.10 12.30
N PRO A 244 -7.65 -9.05 11.85
CA PRO A 244 -8.94 -8.73 11.23
C PRO A 244 -9.90 -7.97 12.15
N GLY A 245 -9.75 -8.11 13.47
CA GLY A 245 -10.55 -7.38 14.46
C GLY A 245 -10.42 -5.86 14.31
N LEU A 246 -9.21 -5.35 14.12
CA LEU A 246 -8.96 -3.92 13.93
C LEU A 246 -9.56 -3.39 12.62
N ALA A 247 -9.50 -4.20 11.55
CA ALA A 247 -10.12 -3.85 10.27
C ALA A 247 -11.66 -3.86 10.37
N ARG A 248 -12.26 -4.76 11.15
CA ARG A 248 -13.71 -4.76 11.46
C ARG A 248 -14.10 -3.48 12.21
N GLU A 249 -13.37 -3.07 13.24
CA GLU A 249 -13.59 -1.81 13.95
C GLU A 249 -13.57 -0.59 13.02
N ALA A 250 -12.70 -0.59 12.02
CA ALA A 250 -12.68 0.48 11.01
C ALA A 250 -13.90 0.39 10.08
N ALA A 251 -14.27 -0.82 9.65
CA ALA A 251 -15.44 -1.07 8.81
C ALA A 251 -16.73 -0.64 9.48
N ASP A 252 -16.92 -0.92 10.77
CA ASP A 252 -18.10 -0.57 11.55
C ASP A 252 -18.38 0.94 11.60
N LYS A 253 -17.36 1.77 11.36
CA LYS A 253 -17.49 3.23 11.28
C LYS A 253 -17.92 3.72 9.89
N MET A 254 -17.78 2.90 8.85
CA MET A 254 -18.09 3.28 7.48
C MET A 254 -19.59 3.22 7.22
N GLN A 255 -20.13 4.16 6.43
CA GLN A 255 -21.56 4.24 6.15
C GLN A 255 -22.07 3.17 5.17
N LYS A 256 -21.23 2.77 4.22
CA LYS A 256 -21.58 1.86 3.13
C LYS A 256 -20.46 0.83 2.96
N VAL A 257 -20.46 -0.20 3.78
CA VAL A 257 -19.40 -1.21 3.79
C VAL A 257 -19.96 -2.60 3.57
N ALA A 258 -19.23 -3.39 2.78
CA ALA A 258 -19.36 -4.85 2.70
C ALA A 258 -18.05 -5.48 3.21
N ILE A 259 -18.17 -6.60 3.88
CA ILE A 259 -17.02 -7.38 4.36
C ILE A 259 -17.04 -8.74 3.66
N ALA A 260 -15.90 -9.13 3.09
CA ALA A 260 -15.63 -10.46 2.59
C ALA A 260 -14.51 -11.08 3.44
N SER A 261 -14.76 -12.26 4.02
CA SER A 261 -13.80 -12.94 4.91
C SER A 261 -13.36 -14.26 4.32
N TYR A 262 -12.08 -14.59 4.49
CA TYR A 262 -11.48 -15.83 4.04
C TYR A 262 -10.68 -16.49 5.17
N ASP A 263 -10.77 -17.81 5.29
CA ASP A 263 -10.07 -18.61 6.31
C ASP A 263 -8.59 -18.84 5.91
N CYS A 264 -7.80 -17.78 5.84
CA CYS A 264 -6.39 -17.79 5.45
C CYS A 264 -5.58 -16.79 6.28
N GLY A 265 -4.24 -16.80 6.14
CA GLY A 265 -3.32 -15.77 6.63
C GLY A 265 -3.28 -14.52 5.72
N HIS A 266 -2.33 -13.64 6.01
CA HIS A 266 -2.20 -12.30 5.38
C HIS A 266 -2.05 -12.28 3.86
#